data_185c0b069452b2165993b494c992db91
#
_entry.id   185c0b069452b2165993b494c992db91
#
_cell.length_a   1.000
_cell.length_b   1.000
_cell.length_c   1.000
_cell.angle_alpha   90.00
_cell.angle_beta   90.00
_cell.angle_gamma   90.00
#
_symmetry.space_group_name_H-M   'P 1'
#
loop_
_entity.id
_entity.type
_entity.pdbx_description
1 polymer ?
#
loop_
_entity_poly.entity_id
_entity_poly.type
_entity_poly.pdbx_seq_one_letter_code
_entity_poly.pdbx_strand_id
1 'polypeptide(L)'
;MANTLQVDVVSAEEQIFSGEAEFVALPGESGELGIYPMHTPLITRIRPGAVRIKVPGRSEEEFVFVAGGILEVQPKGVTVLADTAIRGADLDEAKAQEAKRMACLLYTSDAADE
;
A
#
# COMPACT_ATOMS: atom_id res chain seq x y z
N MET A 1 -6.44 -15.98 -20.11
CA MET A 1 -5.71 -14.72 -19.96
C MET A 1 -5.91 -14.16 -18.56
N ALA A 2 -4.85 -13.86 -17.91
CA ALA A 2 -4.98 -13.25 -16.60
C ALA A 2 -5.35 -11.78 -16.75
N ASN A 3 -6.35 -11.36 -16.00
CA ASN A 3 -6.66 -9.94 -15.90
C ASN A 3 -5.73 -9.31 -14.88
N THR A 4 -5.21 -8.15 -15.23
CA THR A 4 -4.33 -7.43 -14.33
C THR A 4 -4.81 -6.00 -14.21
N LEU A 5 -4.29 -5.32 -13.18
CA LEU A 5 -4.53 -3.90 -12.99
C LEU A 5 -3.19 -3.22 -12.79
N GLN A 6 -3.14 -1.96 -13.18
CA GLN A 6 -1.94 -1.16 -12.97
C GLN A 6 -1.93 -0.67 -11.53
N VAL A 7 -0.81 -0.84 -10.85
CA VAL A 7 -0.65 -0.40 -9.48
C VAL A 7 0.48 0.61 -9.40
N ASP A 8 0.18 1.76 -8.84
CA ASP A 8 1.17 2.80 -8.60
C ASP A 8 1.13 3.18 -7.14
N VAL A 9 2.27 3.11 -6.48
CA VAL A 9 2.43 3.58 -5.12
C VAL A 9 3.38 4.75 -5.15
N VAL A 10 2.89 5.92 -4.77
CA VAL A 10 3.62 7.18 -4.88
C VAL A 10 3.68 7.85 -3.53
N SER A 11 4.85 8.32 -3.14
CA SER A 11 4.99 9.18 -1.98
C SER A 11 5.22 10.61 -2.47
N ALA A 12 5.29 11.55 -1.52
CA ALA A 12 5.50 12.94 -1.88
C ALA A 12 6.82 13.16 -2.61
N GLU A 13 7.78 12.28 -2.40
CA GLU A 13 9.12 12.46 -2.93
C GLU A 13 9.42 11.63 -4.18
N GLU A 14 8.76 10.47 -4.32
CA GLU A 14 9.10 9.59 -5.43
C GLU A 14 8.03 8.54 -5.67
N GLN A 15 8.13 7.92 -6.80
CA GLN A 15 7.31 6.76 -7.13
C GLN A 15 7.99 5.54 -6.55
N ILE A 16 7.28 4.86 -5.66
CA ILE A 16 7.85 3.72 -4.92
C ILE A 16 7.68 2.42 -5.69
N PHE A 17 6.53 2.25 -6.32
CA PHE A 17 6.23 1.05 -7.08
C PHE A 17 5.33 1.40 -8.26
N SER A 18 5.58 0.76 -9.39
CA SER A 18 4.72 0.88 -10.55
C SER A 18 4.79 -0.43 -11.32
N GLY A 19 3.65 -1.03 -11.59
CA GLY A 19 3.62 -2.27 -12.32
C GLY A 19 2.24 -2.89 -12.34
N GLU A 20 2.13 -4.03 -12.99
CA GLU A 20 0.89 -4.75 -13.08
C GLU A 20 0.76 -5.73 -11.93
N ALA A 21 -0.47 -5.95 -11.49
CA ALA A 21 -0.77 -6.87 -10.41
C ALA A 21 -2.03 -7.66 -10.72
N GLU A 22 -2.13 -8.85 -10.15
CA GLU A 22 -3.34 -9.65 -10.20
C GLU A 22 -4.26 -9.28 -9.04
N PHE A 23 -3.70 -8.71 -7.99
CA PHE A 23 -4.43 -8.47 -6.75
C PHE A 23 -3.61 -7.57 -5.85
N VAL A 24 -4.28 -6.68 -5.14
CA VAL A 24 -3.65 -5.79 -4.15
C VAL A 24 -4.44 -5.85 -2.86
N ALA A 25 -3.78 -6.07 -1.75
CA ALA A 25 -4.39 -6.00 -0.44
C ALA A 25 -3.75 -4.87 0.35
N LEU A 26 -4.57 -4.10 1.04
CA LEU A 26 -4.05 -2.95 1.78
C LEU A 26 -4.97 -2.60 2.96
N PRO A 27 -4.44 -1.89 3.95
CA PRO A 27 -5.21 -1.56 5.15
C PRO A 27 -6.08 -0.32 4.92
N GLY A 28 -7.35 -0.54 4.62
CA GLY A 28 -8.30 0.56 4.46
C GLY A 28 -8.71 1.13 5.80
N GLU A 29 -9.38 2.27 5.76
CA GLU A 29 -9.81 2.95 6.98
C GLU A 29 -10.74 2.09 7.84
N SER A 30 -11.63 1.35 7.18
CA SER A 30 -12.60 0.52 7.88
C SER A 30 -12.21 -0.94 7.97
N GLY A 31 -11.02 -1.29 7.51
CA GLY A 31 -10.55 -2.66 7.52
C GLY A 31 -9.73 -2.95 6.27
N GLU A 32 -9.20 -4.16 6.21
CA GLU A 32 -8.38 -4.54 5.08
C GLU A 32 -9.22 -4.64 3.81
N LEU A 33 -8.66 -4.13 2.72
CA LEU A 33 -9.31 -4.15 1.41
C LEU A 33 -8.53 -5.07 0.47
N GLY A 34 -9.27 -5.80 -0.37
CA GLY A 34 -8.67 -6.58 -1.43
C GLY A 34 -9.19 -6.07 -2.76
N ILE A 35 -8.28 -5.67 -3.64
CA ILE A 35 -8.64 -5.07 -4.92
C ILE A 35 -8.24 -6.00 -6.04
N TYR A 36 -9.22 -6.44 -6.81
CA TYR A 36 -9.03 -7.24 -8.02
C TYR A 36 -9.27 -6.37 -9.24
N PRO A 37 -8.82 -6.80 -10.42
CA PRO A 37 -9.11 -6.05 -11.65
C PRO A 37 -10.60 -5.80 -11.82
N MET A 38 -10.95 -4.70 -12.45
CA MET A 38 -12.32 -4.31 -12.71
C MET A 38 -13.12 -3.95 -11.46
N HIS A 39 -12.43 -3.55 -10.41
CA HIS A 39 -13.07 -3.11 -9.19
C HIS A 39 -13.84 -1.81 -9.42
N THR A 40 -14.95 -1.67 -8.74
CA THR A 40 -15.72 -0.42 -8.76
C THR A 40 -14.86 0.73 -8.26
N PRO A 41 -14.94 1.92 -8.86
CA PRO A 41 -14.17 3.06 -8.40
C PRO A 41 -14.41 3.36 -6.93
N LEU A 42 -13.32 3.73 -6.25
CA LEU A 42 -13.35 3.96 -4.82
C LEU A 42 -12.23 4.92 -4.45
N ILE A 43 -12.51 5.82 -3.52
CA ILE A 43 -11.49 6.67 -2.90
C ILE A 43 -11.66 6.52 -1.40
N THR A 44 -10.60 6.16 -0.71
CA THR A 44 -10.66 6.00 0.74
C THR A 44 -9.28 6.23 1.35
N ARG A 45 -9.26 6.48 2.63
CA ARG A 45 -8.00 6.59 3.36
C ARG A 45 -7.47 5.21 3.67
N ILE A 46 -6.16 5.12 3.78
CA ILE A 46 -5.51 3.88 4.21
C ILE A 46 -4.78 4.14 5.51
N ARG A 47 -4.74 3.10 6.33
CA ARG A 47 -4.09 3.14 7.63
C ARG A 47 -2.62 2.73 7.48
N PRO A 48 -1.77 3.08 8.44
CA PRO A 48 -0.39 2.59 8.41
C PRO A 48 -0.37 1.07 8.36
N GLY A 49 0.47 0.54 7.49
CA GLY A 49 0.59 -0.90 7.35
C GLY A 49 1.24 -1.28 6.04
N ALA A 50 1.06 -2.52 5.64
CA ALA A 50 1.67 -3.05 4.45
C ALA A 50 0.67 -3.17 3.30
N VAL A 51 1.06 -2.68 2.14
CA VAL A 51 0.35 -2.91 0.89
C VAL A 51 0.97 -4.15 0.27
N ARG A 52 0.16 -5.17 -0.01
CA ARG A 52 0.63 -6.42 -0.59
C ARG A 52 0.19 -6.47 -2.04
N ILE A 53 1.13 -6.70 -2.93
CA ILE A 53 0.88 -6.66 -4.37
C ILE A 53 1.27 -8.01 -4.97
N LYS A 54 0.29 -8.69 -5.56
CA LYS A 54 0.52 -9.96 -6.21
C LYS A 54 0.88 -9.71 -7.68
N VAL A 55 2.17 -9.84 -7.99
CA VAL A 55 2.66 -9.59 -9.35
C VAL A 55 2.47 -10.84 -10.19
N PRO A 56 1.99 -10.70 -11.43
CA PRO A 56 1.78 -11.86 -12.29
C PRO A 56 3.07 -12.65 -12.52
N GLY A 57 2.95 -13.96 -12.47
CA GLY A 57 4.08 -14.85 -12.73
C GLY A 57 5.05 -15.02 -11.58
N ARG A 58 4.75 -14.45 -10.43
CA ARG A 58 5.61 -14.58 -9.25
C ARG A 58 4.83 -15.27 -8.14
N SER A 59 5.54 -16.11 -7.39
CA SER A 59 4.92 -16.81 -6.27
C SER A 59 4.89 -15.93 -5.01
N GLU A 60 5.79 -14.97 -4.94
CA GLU A 60 5.88 -14.09 -3.78
C GLU A 60 5.23 -12.76 -4.05
N GLU A 61 4.61 -12.20 -3.02
CA GLU A 61 4.01 -10.88 -3.11
C GLU A 61 5.05 -9.81 -2.89
N GLU A 62 4.83 -8.69 -3.55
CA GLU A 62 5.62 -7.49 -3.32
C GLU A 62 4.98 -6.74 -2.15
N PHE A 63 5.79 -6.23 -1.23
CA PHE A 63 5.31 -5.49 -0.08
C PHE A 63 5.78 -4.05 -0.14
N VAL A 64 4.88 -3.13 0.15
CA VAL A 64 5.22 -1.72 0.33
C VAL A 64 4.65 -1.29 1.66
N PHE A 65 5.51 -0.84 2.55
CA PHE A 65 5.08 -0.38 3.87
C PHE A 65 4.77 1.11 3.80
N VAL A 66 3.58 1.48 4.23
CA VAL A 66 3.11 2.86 4.14
C VAL A 66 2.72 3.37 5.52
N ALA A 67 2.92 4.65 5.75
CA ALA A 67 2.58 5.30 7.01
C ALA A 67 1.20 5.95 6.95
N GLY A 68 0.40 5.55 5.98
CA GLY A 68 -0.92 6.12 5.77
C GLY A 68 -0.98 6.80 4.42
N GLY A 69 -2.16 7.26 4.06
CA GLY A 69 -2.33 7.93 2.77
C GLY A 69 -3.74 7.77 2.24
N ILE A 70 -3.85 7.86 0.93
CA ILE A 70 -5.12 7.77 0.22
C ILE A 70 -5.02 6.73 -0.88
N LEU A 71 -6.07 5.94 -1.01
CA LEU A 71 -6.22 4.95 -2.05
C LEU A 71 -7.24 5.43 -3.06
N GLU A 72 -6.89 5.37 -4.34
CA GLU A 72 -7.82 5.61 -5.42
C GLU A 72 -7.90 4.36 -6.28
N VAL A 73 -9.09 3.83 -6.46
CA VAL A 73 -9.33 2.63 -7.25
C VAL A 73 -10.10 2.99 -8.50
N GLN A 74 -9.60 2.52 -9.63
CA GLN A 74 -10.29 2.60 -10.92
C GLN A 74 -10.36 1.19 -11.48
N PRO A 75 -11.27 0.91 -12.43
CA PRO A 75 -11.39 -0.46 -12.95
C PRO A 75 -10.09 -1.04 -13.50
N LYS A 76 -9.22 -0.20 -14.03
CA LYS A 76 -7.98 -0.66 -14.63
C LYS A 76 -6.74 -0.40 -13.79
N GLY A 77 -6.89 0.27 -12.66
CA GLY A 77 -5.71 0.61 -11.88
C GLY A 77 -5.99 1.09 -10.48
N VAL A 78 -4.95 1.05 -9.69
CA VAL A 78 -4.98 1.45 -8.30
C VAL A 78 -3.83 2.42 -8.07
N THR A 79 -4.12 3.55 -7.45
CA THR A 79 -3.09 4.50 -7.08
C THR A 79 -3.11 4.67 -5.56
N VAL A 80 -1.95 4.48 -4.96
CA VAL A 80 -1.77 4.72 -3.52
C VAL A 80 -0.90 5.96 -3.37
N LEU A 81 -1.48 6.99 -2.79
CA LEU A 81 -0.76 8.23 -2.49
C LEU A 81 -0.37 8.16 -1.02
N ALA A 82 0.83 7.74 -0.76
CA ALA A 82 1.29 7.49 0.60
C ALA A 82 2.01 8.69 1.17
N ASP A 83 1.85 8.90 2.48
CA ASP A 83 2.60 9.95 3.16
C ASP A 83 4.09 9.59 3.19
N THR A 84 4.38 8.34 3.51
CA THR A 84 5.73 7.79 3.49
C THR A 84 5.61 6.33 3.09
N ALA A 85 6.50 5.86 2.24
CA ALA A 85 6.43 4.48 1.78
C ALA A 85 7.84 3.92 1.53
N ILE A 86 8.00 2.63 1.81
CA ILE A 86 9.25 1.91 1.59
C ILE A 86 8.90 0.53 1.04
N ARG A 87 9.52 0.17 -0.08
CA ARG A 87 9.34 -1.18 -0.64
C ARG A 87 10.02 -2.20 0.26
N GLY A 88 9.38 -3.36 0.39
CA GLY A 88 9.96 -4.45 1.16
C GLY A 88 11.34 -4.85 0.67
N ALA A 89 11.55 -4.84 -0.64
CA ALA A 89 12.84 -5.21 -1.23
C ALA A 89 13.95 -4.24 -0.85
N ASP A 90 13.59 -3.00 -0.51
CA ASP A 90 14.57 -1.97 -0.16
C ASP A 90 14.76 -1.81 1.34
N LEU A 91 14.06 -2.61 2.13
CA LEU A 91 14.18 -2.54 3.57
C LEU A 91 15.46 -3.19 4.04
N ASP A 92 16.23 -2.45 4.83
CA ASP A 92 17.24 -3.04 5.66
C ASP A 92 16.72 -2.94 7.09
N GLU A 93 17.49 -3.46 8.04
CA GLU A 93 17.04 -3.51 9.42
C GLU A 93 16.73 -2.13 9.98
N ALA A 94 17.60 -1.17 9.70
CA ALA A 94 17.41 0.18 10.22
C ALA A 94 16.18 0.85 9.62
N LYS A 95 16.01 0.70 8.30
CA LYS A 95 14.85 1.28 7.63
C LYS A 95 13.56 0.60 8.06
N ALA A 96 13.61 -0.70 8.26
CA ALA A 96 12.44 -1.44 8.72
C ALA A 96 12.00 -0.96 10.08
N GLN A 97 12.93 -0.76 10.98
CA GLN A 97 12.62 -0.28 12.31
C GLN A 97 12.09 1.15 12.29
N GLU A 98 12.67 1.98 11.46
CA GLU A 98 12.22 3.35 11.33
C GLU A 98 10.81 3.42 10.76
N ALA A 99 10.54 2.67 9.71
CA ALA A 99 9.21 2.64 9.12
C ALA A 99 8.17 2.12 10.10
N LYS A 100 8.52 1.08 10.82
CA LYS A 100 7.64 0.51 11.83
C LYS A 100 7.38 1.49 12.95
N ARG A 101 8.42 2.18 13.40
CA ARG A 101 8.29 3.16 14.45
C ARG A 101 7.40 4.31 14.01
N MET A 102 7.58 4.80 12.79
CA MET A 102 6.76 5.88 12.28
C MET A 102 5.30 5.47 12.16
N ALA A 103 5.04 4.27 11.67
CA ALA A 103 3.69 3.77 11.58
C ALA A 103 3.08 3.61 12.97
N CYS A 104 3.86 3.12 13.92
CA CYS A 104 3.38 2.95 15.29
C CYS A 104 3.12 4.29 15.97
N LEU A 105 3.98 5.28 15.71
CA LEU A 105 3.78 6.61 16.29
C LEU A 105 2.50 7.25 15.79
N LEU A 106 2.27 7.16 14.48
CA LEU A 106 1.05 7.71 13.91
C LEU A 106 -0.19 7.01 14.45
N TYR A 107 -0.11 5.71 14.60
CA TYR A 107 -1.21 4.92 15.11
C TYR A 107 -1.41 5.15 16.60
N THR A 108 -0.30 5.17 17.34
CA THR A 108 -0.33 5.27 18.80
C THR A 108 -0.68 6.67 19.29
N SER A 109 -0.43 7.68 18.47
CA SER A 109 -0.81 9.04 18.79
C SER A 109 -2.29 9.13 19.12
N ASP A 110 -3.10 8.43 18.35
CA ASP A 110 -4.55 8.42 18.60
C ASP A 110 -4.87 7.69 19.87
N ALA A 111 -4.17 6.61 20.15
CA ALA A 111 -4.41 5.84 21.37
C ALA A 111 -3.88 6.57 22.59
N ALA A 112 -2.83 7.33 22.45
CA ALA A 112 -2.23 8.05 23.56
C ALA A 112 -3.10 9.19 24.06
N ASP A 113 -4.05 9.61 23.27
CA ASP A 113 -4.98 10.66 23.66
C ASP A 113 -5.97 10.20 24.70
N GLU A 114 -6.00 8.94 24.96
CA GLU A 114 -6.83 8.44 26.03
C GLU A 114 -6.16 8.66 27.38
#